data_c697e0e85d37d642eaecea3078dc02ea
#
_entry.id   c697e0e85d37d642eaecea3078dc02ea
#
_cell.length_a   1.000
_cell.length_b   1.000
_cell.length_c   1.000
_cell.angle_alpha   90.00
_cell.angle_beta   90.00
_cell.angle_gamma   90.00
#
_symmetry.space_group_name_H-M   'P 1'
#
loop_
_entity.id
_entity.type
_entity.pdbx_description
1 polymer ?
#
loop_
_entity_poly.entity_id
_entity_poly.type
_entity_poly.pdbx_seq_one_letter_code
_entity_poly.pdbx_strand_id
1 'polypeptide(L)'
;MIKKLMKRYALTKHGAVDFIKCTAITTLQNIMLMVPVALMYYLAADMINGNVPANHRYTYIIGCVIILIVFGLVFYLQYNASFFSTYKESEHRRINIAEKLRTLPLSFFGKKDLADLTSTILGDCTVLEHNFSHVMPQFFGAMISTVLIAVSLFFFDWRMALAALWVLPIA
;
A
#
# COMPACT_ATOMS: atom_id res chain seq x y z
N MET A 1 -14.28 12.12 6.01
CA MET A 1 -12.97 11.45 5.89
C MET A 1 -12.12 12.11 4.80
N ILE A 2 -12.58 12.18 3.55
CA ILE A 2 -11.87 12.75 2.40
C ILE A 2 -11.42 14.20 2.64
N LYS A 3 -12.30 15.09 3.15
CA LYS A 3 -11.96 16.50 3.47
C LYS A 3 -10.82 16.64 4.51
N LYS A 4 -10.74 15.73 5.49
CA LYS A 4 -9.64 15.73 6.49
C LYS A 4 -8.31 15.29 5.85
N LEU A 5 -8.33 14.28 4.96
CA LEU A 5 -7.17 13.82 4.19
C LEU A 5 -6.66 14.94 3.27
N MET A 6 -7.55 15.60 2.52
CA MET A 6 -7.20 16.73 1.66
C MET A 6 -6.48 17.84 2.42
N LYS A 7 -7.00 18.21 3.63
CA LYS A 7 -6.40 19.29 4.43
C LYS A 7 -5.07 18.88 5.08
N ARG A 8 -4.93 17.62 5.47
CA ARG A 8 -3.72 17.13 6.17
C ARG A 8 -2.55 16.87 5.24
N TYR A 9 -2.83 16.43 4.02
CA TYR A 9 -1.82 16.02 3.03
C TYR A 9 -1.78 16.90 1.79
N ALA A 10 -2.55 18.01 1.78
CA ALA A 10 -2.67 18.93 0.64
C ALA A 10 -2.96 18.21 -0.70
N LEU A 11 -3.81 17.17 -0.65
CA LEU A 11 -4.21 16.37 -1.81
C LEU A 11 -5.38 17.02 -2.54
N THR A 12 -5.44 16.84 -3.86
CA THR A 12 -6.64 17.13 -4.65
C THR A 12 -7.77 16.16 -4.29
N LYS A 13 -9.01 16.44 -4.70
CA LYS A 13 -10.13 15.51 -4.51
C LYS A 13 -9.86 14.15 -5.18
N HIS A 14 -9.30 14.16 -6.38
CA HIS A 14 -8.95 12.96 -7.13
C HIS A 14 -7.80 12.21 -6.42
N GLY A 15 -6.75 12.89 -6.00
CA GLY A 15 -5.63 12.29 -5.27
C GLY A 15 -6.06 11.66 -3.95
N ALA A 16 -7.02 12.24 -3.22
CA ALA A 16 -7.53 11.65 -1.99
C ALA A 16 -8.35 10.36 -2.23
N VAL A 17 -9.14 10.31 -3.31
CA VAL A 17 -9.89 9.10 -3.69
C VAL A 17 -8.95 8.00 -4.15
N ASP A 18 -7.98 8.36 -4.97
CA ASP A 18 -6.99 7.42 -5.48
C ASP A 18 -6.09 6.87 -4.35
N PHE A 19 -5.74 7.69 -3.37
CA PHE A 19 -5.04 7.25 -2.17
C PHE A 19 -5.85 6.19 -1.38
N ILE A 20 -7.16 6.39 -1.22
CA ILE A 20 -8.03 5.40 -0.56
C ILE A 20 -8.10 4.11 -1.36
N LYS A 21 -8.25 4.20 -2.69
CA LYS A 21 -8.24 3.02 -3.58
C LYS A 21 -6.92 2.27 -3.47
N CYS A 22 -5.79 2.97 -3.54
CA CYS A 22 -4.47 2.38 -3.42
C CYS A 22 -4.31 1.66 -2.07
N THR A 23 -4.69 2.29 -0.96
CA THR A 23 -4.65 1.69 0.38
C THR A 23 -5.53 0.44 0.46
N ALA A 24 -6.73 0.47 -0.13
CA ALA A 24 -7.63 -0.69 -0.15
C ALA A 24 -7.04 -1.87 -0.95
N ILE A 25 -6.45 -1.60 -2.12
CA ILE A 25 -5.80 -2.63 -2.94
C ILE A 25 -4.57 -3.19 -2.22
N THR A 26 -3.77 -2.35 -1.56
CA THR A 26 -2.62 -2.80 -0.76
C THR A 26 -3.06 -3.66 0.44
N THR A 27 -4.17 -3.30 1.09
CA THR A 27 -4.76 -4.13 2.15
C THR A 27 -5.19 -5.50 1.61
N LEU A 28 -5.86 -5.54 0.46
CA LEU A 28 -6.24 -6.77 -0.21
C LEU A 28 -5.02 -7.64 -0.56
N GLN A 29 -3.97 -7.01 -1.08
CA GLN A 29 -2.71 -7.67 -1.38
C GLN A 29 -2.09 -8.32 -0.14
N ASN A 30 -2.04 -7.60 1.00
CA ASN A 30 -1.51 -8.12 2.25
C ASN A 30 -2.32 -9.32 2.79
N ILE A 31 -3.64 -9.29 2.65
CA ILE A 31 -4.51 -10.43 3.02
C ILE A 31 -4.26 -11.62 2.06
N MET A 32 -4.10 -11.36 0.77
CA MET A 32 -3.82 -12.40 -0.22
C MET A 32 -2.49 -13.13 0.02
N LEU A 33 -1.50 -12.48 0.64
CA LEU A 33 -0.25 -13.12 1.04
C LEU A 33 -0.45 -14.30 2.02
N MET A 34 -1.59 -14.39 2.69
CA MET A 34 -1.91 -15.53 3.56
C MET A 34 -2.39 -16.77 2.81
N VAL A 35 -2.89 -16.62 1.59
CA VAL A 35 -3.44 -17.75 0.80
C VAL A 35 -2.40 -18.83 0.52
N PRO A 36 -1.15 -18.51 0.09
CA PRO A 36 -0.10 -19.52 -0.07
C PRO A 36 0.23 -20.25 1.24
N VAL A 37 0.21 -19.56 2.37
CA VAL A 37 0.46 -20.16 3.70
C VAL A 37 -0.62 -21.17 4.05
N ALA A 38 -1.89 -20.85 3.78
CA ALA A 38 -2.99 -21.78 3.98
C ALA A 38 -2.86 -23.03 3.09
N LEU A 39 -2.46 -22.86 1.84
CA LEU A 39 -2.23 -23.98 0.92
C LEU A 39 -1.09 -24.89 1.39
N MET A 40 0.00 -24.31 1.89
CA MET A 40 1.11 -25.05 2.49
C MET A 40 0.68 -25.82 3.73
N TYR A 41 -0.18 -25.23 4.57
CA TYR A 41 -0.74 -25.92 5.74
C TYR A 41 -1.55 -27.16 5.35
N TYR A 42 -2.45 -27.05 4.36
CA TYR A 42 -3.24 -28.19 3.88
C TYR A 42 -2.35 -29.28 3.28
N LEU A 43 -1.34 -28.90 2.49
CA LEU A 43 -0.38 -29.84 1.93
C LEU A 43 0.38 -30.61 3.04
N ALA A 44 0.86 -29.89 4.05
CA ALA A 44 1.58 -30.50 5.17
C ALA A 44 0.68 -31.45 5.99
N ALA A 45 -0.56 -31.04 6.24
CA ALA A 45 -1.54 -31.88 6.94
C ALA A 45 -1.86 -33.17 6.18
N ASP A 46 -2.03 -33.09 4.85
CA ASP A 46 -2.25 -34.29 4.02
C ASP A 46 -1.04 -35.21 3.97
N MET A 47 0.16 -34.65 3.96
CA MET A 47 1.40 -35.43 4.02
C MET A 47 1.54 -36.18 5.35
N ILE A 48 1.24 -35.54 6.47
CA ILE A 48 1.30 -36.16 7.81
C ILE A 48 0.25 -37.27 7.97
N ASN A 49 -0.94 -37.07 7.43
CA ASN A 49 -2.02 -38.05 7.49
C ASN A 49 -1.86 -39.23 6.50
N GLY A 50 -0.77 -39.25 5.71
CA GLY A 50 -0.53 -40.30 4.73
C GLY A 50 -1.52 -40.32 3.54
N ASN A 51 -2.36 -39.32 3.44
CA ASN A 51 -3.43 -39.19 2.44
C ASN A 51 -2.98 -38.43 1.19
N VAL A 52 -1.80 -38.76 0.63
CA VAL A 52 -1.36 -38.16 -0.64
C VAL A 52 -1.55 -39.14 -1.81
N PRO A 53 -2.80 -39.40 -2.27
CA PRO A 53 -3.00 -40.14 -3.50
C PRO A 53 -2.41 -39.35 -4.67
N ALA A 54 -1.92 -40.04 -5.69
CA ALA A 54 -1.30 -39.42 -6.85
C ALA A 54 -2.17 -38.33 -7.51
N ASN A 55 -3.47 -38.44 -7.35
CA ASN A 55 -4.49 -37.50 -7.86
C ASN A 55 -4.49 -36.15 -7.13
N HIS A 56 -4.16 -36.10 -5.83
CA HIS A 56 -4.12 -34.86 -5.04
C HIS A 56 -2.87 -33.99 -5.37
N ARG A 57 -1.82 -34.58 -5.91
CA ARG A 57 -0.64 -33.83 -6.38
C ARG A 57 -1.00 -32.78 -7.45
N TYR A 58 -1.80 -33.18 -8.42
CA TYR A 58 -2.24 -32.27 -9.48
C TYR A 58 -3.11 -31.15 -8.95
N THR A 59 -3.96 -31.41 -7.95
CA THR A 59 -4.80 -30.40 -7.30
C THR A 59 -3.94 -29.29 -6.64
N TYR A 60 -2.89 -29.66 -5.92
CA TYR A 60 -1.96 -28.69 -5.31
C TYR A 60 -1.16 -27.89 -6.35
N ILE A 61 -0.71 -28.54 -7.42
CA ILE A 61 0.00 -27.87 -8.53
C ILE A 61 -0.93 -26.85 -9.20
N ILE A 62 -2.14 -27.26 -9.53
CA ILE A 62 -3.16 -26.36 -10.14
C ILE A 62 -3.48 -25.23 -9.18
N GLY A 63 -3.66 -25.51 -7.88
CA GLY A 63 -3.89 -24.52 -6.85
C GLY A 63 -2.75 -23.49 -6.80
N CYS A 64 -1.49 -23.91 -6.80
CA CYS A 64 -0.35 -23.01 -6.87
C CYS A 64 -0.35 -22.13 -8.13
N VAL A 65 -0.65 -22.70 -9.29
CA VAL A 65 -0.71 -21.92 -10.54
C VAL A 65 -1.81 -20.88 -10.50
N ILE A 66 -3.00 -21.24 -10.00
CA ILE A 66 -4.13 -20.30 -9.85
C ILE A 66 -3.75 -19.17 -8.88
N ILE A 67 -3.14 -19.49 -7.74
CA ILE A 67 -2.70 -18.50 -6.76
C ILE A 67 -1.68 -17.55 -7.38
N LEU A 68 -0.72 -18.04 -8.16
CA LEU A 68 0.29 -17.22 -8.84
C LEU A 68 -0.37 -16.26 -9.84
N ILE A 69 -1.34 -16.71 -10.63
CA ILE A 69 -2.06 -15.87 -11.59
C ILE A 69 -2.84 -14.78 -10.85
N VAL A 70 -3.60 -15.13 -9.82
CA VAL A 70 -4.38 -14.18 -9.03
C VAL A 70 -3.46 -13.18 -8.34
N PHE A 71 -2.34 -13.62 -7.81
CA PHE A 71 -1.33 -12.79 -7.19
C PHE A 71 -0.75 -11.78 -8.18
N GLY A 72 -0.39 -12.24 -9.38
CA GLY A 72 0.09 -11.38 -10.47
C GLY A 72 -0.92 -10.30 -10.86
N LEU A 73 -2.20 -10.64 -10.94
CA LEU A 73 -3.28 -9.68 -11.21
C LEU A 73 -3.42 -8.63 -10.10
N VAL A 74 -3.41 -9.05 -8.84
CA VAL A 74 -3.53 -8.14 -7.70
C VAL A 74 -2.31 -7.22 -7.62
N PHE A 75 -1.10 -7.72 -7.84
CA PHE A 75 0.12 -6.93 -7.92
C PHE A 75 0.08 -5.90 -9.06
N TYR A 76 -0.39 -6.30 -10.23
CA TYR A 76 -0.56 -5.41 -11.36
C TYR A 76 -1.55 -4.27 -11.06
N LEU A 77 -2.69 -4.59 -10.43
CA LEU A 77 -3.66 -3.59 -10.00
C LEU A 77 -3.09 -2.63 -8.95
N GLN A 78 -2.34 -3.16 -7.98
CA GLN A 78 -1.69 -2.36 -6.93
C GLN A 78 -0.64 -1.43 -7.55
N TYR A 79 0.19 -1.94 -8.44
CA TYR A 79 1.19 -1.16 -9.15
C TYR A 79 0.55 0.00 -9.91
N ASN A 80 -0.46 -0.26 -10.73
CA ASN A 80 -1.17 0.77 -11.47
C ASN A 80 -1.84 1.80 -10.56
N ALA A 81 -2.52 1.36 -9.49
CA ALA A 81 -3.17 2.27 -8.56
C ALA A 81 -2.17 3.16 -7.82
N SER A 82 -1.01 2.62 -7.45
CA SER A 82 0.03 3.34 -6.71
C SER A 82 0.75 4.36 -7.59
N PHE A 83 1.25 3.94 -8.74
CA PHE A 83 2.10 4.79 -9.58
C PHE A 83 1.31 5.81 -10.38
N PHE A 84 0.27 5.40 -11.11
CA PHE A 84 -0.46 6.31 -11.99
C PHE A 84 -1.11 7.48 -11.25
N SER A 85 -1.67 7.20 -10.09
CA SER A 85 -2.30 8.21 -9.26
C SER A 85 -1.30 9.21 -8.71
N THR A 86 -0.15 8.74 -8.26
CA THR A 86 0.85 9.59 -7.62
C THR A 86 1.56 10.47 -8.62
N TYR A 87 1.87 9.98 -9.81
CA TYR A 87 2.50 10.79 -10.86
C TYR A 87 1.60 11.96 -11.29
N LYS A 88 0.29 11.75 -11.47
CA LYS A 88 -0.65 12.83 -11.79
C LYS A 88 -0.74 13.87 -10.67
N GLU A 89 -0.77 13.44 -9.42
CA GLU A 89 -0.81 14.34 -8.27
C GLU A 89 0.50 15.13 -8.13
N SER A 90 1.64 14.51 -8.39
CA SER A 90 2.95 15.18 -8.38
C SER A 90 3.06 16.22 -9.47
N GLU A 91 2.61 15.92 -10.70
CA GLU A 91 2.54 16.86 -11.81
C GLU A 91 1.72 18.10 -11.43
N HIS A 92 0.50 17.90 -10.93
CA HIS A 92 -0.36 19.00 -10.46
C HIS A 92 0.29 19.85 -9.38
N ARG A 93 1.01 19.25 -8.44
CA ARG A 93 1.72 19.99 -7.38
C ARG A 93 2.82 20.85 -7.95
N ARG A 94 3.65 20.30 -8.84
CA ARG A 94 4.75 21.05 -9.48
C ARG A 94 4.22 22.23 -10.29
N ILE A 95 3.16 22.03 -11.06
CA ILE A 95 2.50 23.10 -11.82
C ILE A 95 1.93 24.16 -10.89
N ASN A 96 1.20 23.77 -9.83
CA ASN A 96 0.62 24.72 -8.89
C ASN A 96 1.68 25.54 -8.13
N ILE A 97 2.83 24.95 -7.82
CA ILE A 97 3.96 25.67 -7.18
C ILE A 97 4.55 26.67 -8.18
N ALA A 98 4.79 26.25 -9.42
CA ALA A 98 5.30 27.13 -10.48
C ALA A 98 4.36 28.30 -10.77
N GLU A 99 3.05 28.05 -10.85
CA GLU A 99 2.05 29.11 -11.04
C GLU A 99 2.01 30.08 -9.85
N LYS A 100 2.08 29.60 -8.62
CA LYS A 100 2.17 30.45 -7.44
C LYS A 100 3.44 31.29 -7.44
N LEU A 101 4.58 30.72 -7.79
CA LEU A 101 5.82 31.48 -7.90
C LEU A 101 5.71 32.60 -8.94
N ARG A 102 5.05 32.34 -10.07
CA ARG A 102 4.84 33.37 -11.13
C ARG A 102 3.97 34.55 -10.66
N THR A 103 3.12 34.36 -9.65
CA THR A 103 2.27 35.44 -9.09
C THR A 103 2.95 36.23 -7.98
N LEU A 104 4.13 35.84 -7.51
CA LEU A 104 4.84 36.53 -6.44
C LEU A 104 5.58 37.78 -6.96
N PRO A 105 5.67 38.85 -6.14
CA PRO A 105 6.37 40.07 -6.54
C PRO A 105 7.89 39.82 -6.61
N LEU A 106 8.57 40.61 -7.46
CA LEU A 106 10.03 40.50 -7.65
C LEU A 106 10.83 40.65 -6.34
N SER A 107 10.30 41.41 -5.38
CA SER A 107 10.92 41.60 -4.06
C SER A 107 11.03 40.27 -3.26
N PHE A 108 10.21 39.28 -3.57
CA PHE A 108 10.29 37.94 -2.96
C PHE A 108 11.56 37.22 -3.42
N PHE A 109 11.88 37.29 -4.72
CA PHE A 109 13.04 36.64 -5.32
C PHE A 109 14.38 37.29 -4.93
N GLY A 110 14.35 38.58 -4.54
CA GLY A 110 15.54 39.25 -3.97
C GLY A 110 15.87 38.84 -2.52
N LYS A 111 14.93 38.22 -1.81
CA LYS A 111 15.08 37.77 -0.40
C LYS A 111 15.27 36.27 -0.26
N LYS A 112 14.99 35.50 -1.30
CA LYS A 112 15.09 34.05 -1.31
C LYS A 112 16.12 33.60 -2.33
N ASP A 113 16.93 32.62 -1.97
CA ASP A 113 17.88 32.03 -2.90
C ASP A 113 17.14 31.21 -3.96
N LEU A 114 17.47 31.47 -5.22
CA LEU A 114 16.91 30.78 -6.37
C LEU A 114 17.27 29.28 -6.35
N ALA A 115 18.46 28.93 -5.83
CA ALA A 115 18.92 27.57 -5.67
C ALA A 115 18.05 26.79 -4.66
N ASP A 116 17.67 27.43 -3.54
CA ASP A 116 16.80 26.86 -2.52
C ASP A 116 15.38 26.57 -3.08
N LEU A 117 14.81 27.51 -3.87
CA LEU A 117 13.52 27.32 -4.52
C LEU A 117 13.56 26.18 -5.55
N THR A 118 14.65 26.07 -6.31
CA THR A 118 14.81 25.00 -7.31
C THR A 118 14.98 23.64 -6.60
N SER A 119 15.73 23.59 -5.52
CA SER A 119 15.90 22.39 -4.69
C SER A 119 14.55 21.92 -4.12
N THR A 120 13.72 22.84 -3.62
CA THR A 120 12.38 22.51 -3.11
C THR A 120 11.48 21.95 -4.21
N ILE A 121 11.47 22.56 -5.41
CA ILE A 121 10.60 22.10 -6.52
C ILE A 121 11.05 20.74 -7.07
N LEU A 122 12.35 20.52 -7.21
CA LEU A 122 12.88 19.29 -7.79
C LEU A 122 13.13 18.21 -6.74
N GLY A 123 13.70 18.55 -5.59
CA GLY A 123 14.06 17.61 -4.53
C GLY A 123 12.88 17.22 -3.65
N ASP A 124 12.29 18.19 -2.94
CA ASP A 124 11.25 17.90 -1.95
C ASP A 124 9.99 17.32 -2.58
N CYS A 125 9.62 17.81 -3.80
CA CYS A 125 8.49 17.21 -4.54
C CYS A 125 8.76 15.76 -4.92
N THR A 126 9.98 15.40 -5.27
CA THR A 126 10.35 14.01 -5.59
C THR A 126 10.29 13.11 -4.36
N VAL A 127 10.77 13.58 -3.20
CA VAL A 127 10.67 12.86 -1.92
C VAL A 127 9.20 12.66 -1.53
N LEU A 128 8.36 13.69 -1.68
CA LEU A 128 6.93 13.59 -1.44
C LEU A 128 6.26 12.58 -2.40
N GLU A 129 6.62 12.60 -3.67
CA GLU A 129 6.12 11.66 -4.68
C GLU A 129 6.46 10.21 -4.28
N HIS A 130 7.71 9.94 -3.91
CA HIS A 130 8.13 8.62 -3.46
C HIS A 130 7.38 8.16 -2.21
N ASN A 131 7.23 9.02 -1.23
CA ASN A 131 6.50 8.71 0.01
C ASN A 131 5.02 8.44 -0.24
N PHE A 132 4.37 9.18 -1.13
CA PHE A 132 2.96 8.96 -1.44
C PHE A 132 2.71 7.76 -2.35
N SER A 133 3.65 7.39 -3.22
CA SER A 133 3.52 6.22 -4.09
C SER A 133 3.80 4.91 -3.37
N HIS A 134 4.80 4.88 -2.49
CA HIS A 134 5.26 3.64 -1.87
C HIS A 134 4.97 3.56 -0.37
N VAL A 135 5.42 4.55 0.40
CA VAL A 135 5.46 4.44 1.86
C VAL A 135 4.06 4.55 2.48
N MET A 136 3.30 5.57 2.10
CA MET A 136 2.01 5.85 2.73
C MET A 136 0.95 4.78 2.47
N PRO A 137 0.69 4.32 1.23
CA PRO A 137 -0.28 3.26 0.99
C PRO A 137 0.11 1.94 1.65
N GLN A 138 1.42 1.61 1.65
CA GLN A 138 1.94 0.42 2.29
C GLN A 138 1.74 0.47 3.81
N PHE A 139 2.06 1.59 4.43
CA PHE A 139 1.90 1.78 5.87
C PHE A 139 0.43 1.66 6.31
N PHE A 140 -0.48 2.40 5.66
CA PHE A 140 -1.90 2.32 5.99
C PHE A 140 -2.52 0.97 5.63
N GLY A 141 -2.09 0.38 4.50
CA GLY A 141 -2.52 -0.96 4.10
C GLY A 141 -2.07 -2.03 5.10
N ALA A 142 -0.83 -1.96 5.58
CA ALA A 142 -0.32 -2.85 6.61
C ALA A 142 -1.07 -2.69 7.94
N MET A 143 -1.30 -1.47 8.40
CA MET A 143 -2.08 -1.24 9.62
C MET A 143 -3.50 -1.81 9.53
N ILE A 144 -4.20 -1.56 8.42
CA ILE A 144 -5.58 -2.04 8.24
C ILE A 144 -5.60 -3.57 8.14
N SER A 145 -4.69 -4.17 7.37
CA SER A 145 -4.61 -5.63 7.24
C SER A 145 -4.28 -6.30 8.57
N THR A 146 -3.36 -5.74 9.35
CA THR A 146 -3.01 -6.26 10.68
C THR A 146 -4.21 -6.23 11.62
N VAL A 147 -4.96 -5.13 11.64
CA VAL A 147 -6.18 -5.03 12.45
C VAL A 147 -7.24 -6.05 12.01
N LEU A 148 -7.47 -6.19 10.69
CA LEU A 148 -8.42 -7.16 10.16
C LEU A 148 -8.05 -8.59 10.52
N ILE A 149 -6.76 -8.94 10.40
CA ILE A 149 -6.24 -10.26 10.75
C ILE A 149 -6.35 -10.51 12.26
N ALA A 150 -6.00 -9.50 13.08
CA ALA A 150 -6.14 -9.58 14.52
C ALA A 150 -7.59 -9.84 14.97
N VAL A 151 -8.53 -9.10 14.37
CA VAL A 151 -9.96 -9.30 14.64
C VAL A 151 -10.41 -10.70 14.20
N SER A 152 -10.01 -11.16 13.02
CA SER A 152 -10.32 -12.53 12.56
C SER A 152 -9.74 -13.58 13.51
N LEU A 153 -8.52 -13.42 13.96
CA LEU A 153 -7.87 -14.34 14.88
C LEU A 153 -8.58 -14.37 16.24
N PHE A 154 -9.11 -13.24 16.70
CA PHE A 154 -9.87 -13.13 17.94
C PHE A 154 -11.17 -13.97 17.94
N PHE A 155 -11.79 -14.10 16.75
CA PHE A 155 -12.97 -14.95 16.56
C PHE A 155 -12.62 -16.45 16.59
N PHE A 156 -11.42 -16.84 16.20
CA PHE A 156 -10.98 -18.22 16.20
C PHE A 156 -10.47 -18.67 17.58
N ASP A 157 -9.51 -17.95 18.14
CA ASP A 157 -8.94 -18.23 19.46
C ASP A 157 -8.32 -16.95 20.05
N TRP A 158 -8.93 -16.45 21.12
CA TRP A 158 -8.49 -15.22 21.78
C TRP A 158 -7.08 -15.33 22.39
N ARG A 159 -6.65 -16.54 22.78
CA ARG A 159 -5.32 -16.79 23.35
C ARG A 159 -4.23 -16.65 22.29
N MET A 160 -4.47 -17.19 21.10
CA MET A 160 -3.55 -17.04 19.97
C MET A 160 -3.50 -15.60 19.48
N ALA A 161 -4.66 -14.91 19.46
CA ALA A 161 -4.71 -13.51 19.10
C ALA A 161 -3.88 -12.63 20.03
N LEU A 162 -3.98 -12.84 21.36
CA LEU A 162 -3.17 -12.12 22.34
C LEU A 162 -1.68 -12.41 22.20
N ALA A 163 -1.29 -13.66 21.98
CA ALA A 163 0.11 -14.05 21.78
C ALA A 163 0.71 -13.39 20.51
N ALA A 164 -0.05 -13.34 19.41
CA ALA A 164 0.39 -12.71 18.18
C ALA A 164 0.46 -11.18 18.29
N LEU A 165 -0.51 -10.55 18.99
CA LEU A 165 -0.55 -9.10 19.17
C LEU A 165 0.47 -8.58 20.20
N TRP A 166 0.96 -9.43 21.10
CA TRP A 166 1.99 -9.07 22.09
C TRP A 166 3.29 -8.60 21.44
N VAL A 167 3.59 -9.05 20.23
CA VAL A 167 4.79 -8.64 19.48
C VAL A 167 4.67 -7.22 18.93
N LEU A 168 3.45 -6.74 18.62
CA LEU A 168 3.23 -5.42 18.02
C LEU A 168 3.78 -4.22 18.84
N PRO A 169 3.64 -4.15 20.17
CA PRO A 169 4.19 -3.04 20.96
C PRO A 169 5.71 -3.09 21.14
N ILE A 170 6.36 -4.20 20.76
CA ILE A 170 7.80 -4.41 20.92
C ILE A 170 8.54 -4.12 19.60
N ALA A 171 7.86 -4.24 18.46
CA ALA A 171 8.37 -3.96 17.11
C ALA A 171 8.23 -2.49 16.73
#